data_65c4c68482b63bf7b441d7ab753f4770
#
_entry.id   65c4c68482b63bf7b441d7ab753f4770
#
_cell.length_a   1.000
_cell.length_b   1.000
_cell.length_c   1.000
_cell.angle_alpha   90.00
_cell.angle_beta   90.00
_cell.angle_gamma   90.00
#
_symmetry.space_group_name_H-M   'P 1'
#
loop_
_entity.id
_entity.type
_entity.pdbx_description
1 polymer ?
#
loop_
_entity_poly.entity_id
_entity_poly.type
_entity_poly.pdbx_seq_one_letter_code
_entity_poly.pdbx_strand_id
1 'polypeptide(L)'
;LGGHVGLLHAKLFPDQTKGLVLTGSSGLYENAMGDTYPKRGDYNFIKKKTQDVFYSPEIATKEVVDEVFESVNDRRKVIKILAMAKSAIRHNMAKDLPKIMTPTALIWGEDDKVTPPNVAKEFDKLLPNSKLYWIKKCGHAPMMEHPDEFNIVVKKWFSEKNF
;
A
#
# COMPACT_ATOMS: atom_id res chain seq x y z
N LEU A 1 -1.25 3.10 -3.54
CA LEU A 1 -1.01 3.88 -4.78
C LEU A 1 0.47 4.21 -4.98
N GLY A 2 1.20 4.68 -3.93
CA GLY A 2 2.63 5.00 -4.01
C GLY A 2 3.49 3.84 -4.51
N GLY A 3 3.24 2.62 -4.04
CA GLY A 3 3.94 1.42 -4.52
C GLY A 3 3.75 1.17 -6.02
N HIS A 4 2.55 1.40 -6.55
CA HIS A 4 2.28 1.31 -7.99
C HIS A 4 3.12 2.30 -8.80
N VAL A 5 3.24 3.55 -8.32
CA VAL A 5 4.11 4.56 -8.94
C VAL A 5 5.57 4.13 -8.88
N GLY A 6 6.03 3.59 -7.73
CA GLY A 6 7.39 3.05 -7.59
C GLY A 6 7.68 1.90 -8.57
N LEU A 7 6.74 0.98 -8.74
CA LEU A 7 6.85 -0.11 -9.71
C LEU A 7 6.92 0.40 -11.15
N LEU A 8 6.11 1.40 -11.52
CA LEU A 8 6.17 2.03 -12.82
C LEU A 8 7.51 2.74 -13.04
N HIS A 9 8.01 3.45 -12.02
CA HIS A 9 9.32 4.09 -12.08
C HIS A 9 10.44 3.07 -12.30
N ALA A 10 10.45 1.98 -11.53
CA ALA A 10 11.43 0.92 -11.68
C ALA A 10 11.39 0.23 -13.06
N LYS A 11 10.18 0.09 -13.64
CA LYS A 11 10.02 -0.43 -15.00
C LYS A 11 10.59 0.53 -16.06
N LEU A 12 10.33 1.84 -15.92
CA LEU A 12 10.70 2.84 -16.92
C LEU A 12 12.15 3.33 -16.77
N PHE A 13 12.66 3.33 -15.56
CA PHE A 13 13.98 3.86 -15.19
C PHE A 13 14.75 2.87 -14.29
N PRO A 14 15.04 1.64 -14.79
CA PRO A 14 15.68 0.60 -13.98
C PRO A 14 17.04 1.04 -13.42
N ASP A 15 17.83 1.76 -14.20
CA ASP A 15 19.17 2.22 -13.78
C ASP A 15 19.13 3.32 -12.69
N GLN A 16 17.99 3.97 -12.51
CA GLN A 16 17.78 5.00 -11.49
C GLN A 16 17.12 4.45 -10.23
N THR A 17 16.75 3.16 -10.21
CA THR A 17 16.03 2.54 -9.11
C THR A 17 16.87 1.42 -8.51
N LYS A 18 17.61 1.72 -7.44
CA LYS A 18 18.47 0.74 -6.76
C LYS A 18 17.69 -0.35 -6.04
N GLY A 19 16.53 -0.01 -5.48
CA GLY A 19 15.66 -0.95 -4.76
C GLY A 19 14.28 -0.37 -4.49
N LEU A 20 13.32 -1.25 -4.20
CA LEU A 20 11.96 -0.90 -3.82
C LEU A 20 11.61 -1.51 -2.45
N VAL A 21 10.88 -0.74 -1.65
CA VAL A 21 10.18 -1.24 -0.47
C VAL A 21 8.69 -0.99 -0.71
N LEU A 22 7.93 -2.06 -0.82
CA LEU A 22 6.49 -2.02 -1.10
C LEU A 22 5.71 -2.50 0.12
N THR A 23 4.71 -1.73 0.52
CA THR A 23 3.79 -2.06 1.61
C THR A 23 2.37 -1.89 1.11
N GLY A 24 1.55 -2.92 1.19
CA GLY A 24 0.15 -2.84 0.77
C GLY A 24 -0.04 -2.22 -0.63
N SER A 25 0.80 -2.61 -1.61
CA SER A 25 0.84 -1.94 -2.91
C SER A 25 -0.35 -2.28 -3.79
N SER A 26 -0.93 -1.27 -4.44
CA SER A 26 -1.78 -1.47 -5.62
C SER A 26 -0.92 -1.88 -6.84
N GLY A 27 -1.57 -2.39 -7.88
CA GLY A 27 -0.93 -2.81 -9.12
C GLY A 27 -1.36 -4.20 -9.60
N LEU A 28 -1.91 -5.01 -8.72
CA LEU A 28 -2.59 -6.28 -9.05
C LEU A 28 -4.06 -6.19 -8.70
N TYR A 29 -4.40 -6.48 -7.46
CA TYR A 29 -5.75 -6.43 -6.94
C TYR A 29 -5.78 -5.69 -5.60
N GLU A 30 -6.83 -4.90 -5.38
CA GLU A 30 -7.14 -4.27 -4.11
C GLU A 30 -8.65 -4.27 -3.89
N ASN A 31 -9.08 -4.40 -2.64
CA ASN A 31 -10.48 -4.24 -2.28
C ASN A 31 -10.86 -2.77 -2.46
N ALA A 32 -11.72 -2.50 -3.44
CA ALA A 32 -12.13 -1.13 -3.72
C ALA A 32 -12.89 -0.53 -2.54
N MET A 33 -12.47 0.66 -2.11
CA MET A 33 -13.24 1.49 -1.18
C MET A 33 -14.41 2.23 -1.91
N GLY A 34 -14.93 1.65 -2.99
CA GLY A 34 -15.82 2.30 -3.96
C GLY A 34 -17.12 2.87 -3.39
N ASP A 35 -17.62 2.28 -2.30
CA ASP A 35 -18.87 2.72 -1.66
C ASP A 35 -18.70 3.89 -0.69
N THR A 36 -17.48 4.41 -0.56
CA THR A 36 -17.16 5.47 0.41
C THR A 36 -17.62 6.84 -0.07
N TYR A 37 -17.58 7.09 -1.38
CA TYR A 37 -17.81 8.42 -1.93
C TYR A 37 -19.18 9.04 -1.62
N PRO A 38 -20.31 8.31 -1.74
CA PRO A 38 -21.63 8.86 -1.43
C PRO A 38 -21.80 9.27 0.04
N LYS A 39 -21.06 8.64 0.96
CA LYS A 39 -21.16 8.84 2.41
C LYS A 39 -19.99 9.64 2.98
N ARG A 40 -19.20 10.33 2.15
CA ARG A 40 -18.02 11.06 2.62
C ARG A 40 -18.31 12.18 3.62
N GLY A 41 -19.52 12.71 3.65
CA GLY A 41 -19.97 13.71 4.63
C GLY A 41 -20.35 13.14 6.00
N ASP A 42 -20.44 11.82 6.13
CA ASP A 42 -20.72 11.15 7.40
C ASP A 42 -19.41 10.82 8.11
N TYR A 43 -19.11 11.56 9.17
CA TYR A 43 -17.88 11.40 9.95
C TYR A 43 -17.76 9.99 10.57
N ASN A 44 -18.85 9.42 11.09
CA ASN A 44 -18.81 8.10 11.71
C ASN A 44 -18.56 7.01 10.67
N PHE A 45 -19.10 7.15 9.48
CA PHE A 45 -18.82 6.26 8.36
C PHE A 45 -17.34 6.33 7.96
N ILE A 46 -16.76 7.55 7.81
CA ILE A 46 -15.35 7.72 7.50
C ILE A 46 -14.46 7.18 8.61
N LYS A 47 -14.79 7.46 9.88
CA LYS A 47 -14.09 6.87 11.03
C LYS A 47 -14.03 5.36 10.95
N LYS A 48 -15.16 4.70 10.72
CA LYS A 48 -15.21 3.24 10.59
C LYS A 48 -14.35 2.74 9.44
N LYS A 49 -14.42 3.38 8.27
CA LYS A 49 -13.60 3.02 7.12
C LYS A 49 -12.11 3.22 7.36
N THR A 50 -11.72 4.28 8.08
CA THR A 50 -10.32 4.51 8.48
C THR A 50 -9.84 3.43 9.45
N GLN A 51 -10.67 3.05 10.41
CA GLN A 51 -10.38 1.95 11.34
C GLN A 51 -10.22 0.60 10.64
N ASP A 52 -11.01 0.32 9.61
CA ASP A 52 -10.96 -0.95 8.85
C ASP A 52 -9.64 -1.15 8.07
N VAL A 53 -8.85 -0.09 7.88
CA VAL A 53 -7.52 -0.15 7.26
C VAL A 53 -6.50 -0.84 8.17
N PHE A 54 -6.69 -0.77 9.49
CA PHE A 54 -5.78 -1.29 10.50
C PHE A 54 -6.29 -2.61 11.09
N TYR A 55 -5.38 -3.42 11.61
CA TYR A 55 -5.72 -4.56 12.47
C TYR A 55 -6.24 -4.04 13.81
N SER A 56 -5.52 -3.08 14.41
CA SER A 56 -5.87 -2.41 15.65
C SER A 56 -6.60 -1.10 15.38
N PRO A 57 -7.93 -1.03 15.59
CA PRO A 57 -8.74 0.16 15.26
C PRO A 57 -8.29 1.45 15.95
N GLU A 58 -7.62 1.34 17.10
CA GLU A 58 -7.09 2.46 17.90
C GLU A 58 -5.96 3.23 17.20
N ILE A 59 -5.30 2.62 16.21
CA ILE A 59 -4.29 3.31 15.39
C ILE A 59 -4.93 4.43 14.57
N ALA A 60 -6.21 4.28 14.22
CA ALA A 60 -7.01 5.36 13.62
C ALA A 60 -7.40 6.38 14.72
N THR A 61 -6.41 7.14 15.22
CA THR A 61 -6.64 8.21 16.19
C THR A 61 -7.61 9.26 15.63
N LYS A 62 -8.08 10.14 16.53
CA LYS A 62 -8.97 11.23 16.10
C LYS A 62 -8.32 12.09 15.00
N GLU A 63 -7.03 12.39 15.15
CA GLU A 63 -6.25 13.21 14.21
C GLU A 63 -6.18 12.55 12.83
N VAL A 64 -5.91 11.23 12.78
CA VAL A 64 -5.89 10.46 11.54
C VAL A 64 -7.25 10.46 10.86
N VAL A 65 -8.32 10.27 11.63
CA VAL A 65 -9.70 10.29 11.10
C VAL A 65 -10.07 11.69 10.59
N ASP A 66 -9.72 12.74 11.33
CA ASP A 66 -9.98 14.13 10.93
C ASP A 66 -9.28 14.47 9.61
N GLU A 67 -7.99 14.08 9.45
CA GLU A 67 -7.24 14.29 8.22
C GLU A 67 -7.88 13.58 7.00
N VAL A 68 -8.31 12.33 7.19
CA VAL A 68 -9.02 11.58 6.15
C VAL A 68 -10.34 12.27 5.82
N PHE A 69 -11.12 12.66 6.85
CA PHE A 69 -12.41 13.32 6.66
C PHE A 69 -12.27 14.63 5.89
N GLU A 70 -11.32 15.48 6.25
CA GLU A 70 -11.02 16.71 5.53
C GLU A 70 -10.60 16.43 4.09
N SER A 71 -9.73 15.45 3.88
CA SER A 71 -9.21 15.11 2.55
C SER A 71 -10.30 14.62 1.60
N VAL A 72 -11.23 13.77 2.06
CA VAL A 72 -12.33 13.27 1.22
C VAL A 72 -13.45 14.30 1.01
N ASN A 73 -13.49 15.36 1.82
CA ASN A 73 -14.44 16.45 1.69
C ASN A 73 -13.86 17.68 0.95
N ASP A 74 -12.53 17.77 0.76
CA ASP A 74 -11.94 18.75 -0.17
C ASP A 74 -12.20 18.30 -1.61
N ARG A 75 -13.01 19.08 -2.33
CA ARG A 75 -13.40 18.77 -3.71
C ARG A 75 -12.20 18.59 -4.65
N ARG A 76 -11.13 19.38 -4.47
CA ARG A 76 -9.94 19.33 -5.33
C ARG A 76 -9.11 18.07 -5.06
N LYS A 77 -8.97 17.71 -3.78
CA LYS A 77 -8.26 16.50 -3.36
C LYS A 77 -9.01 15.24 -3.81
N VAL A 78 -10.31 15.16 -3.54
CA VAL A 78 -11.11 13.96 -3.85
C VAL A 78 -11.18 13.66 -5.35
N ILE A 79 -11.28 14.68 -6.21
CA ILE A 79 -11.26 14.48 -7.67
C ILE A 79 -9.95 13.84 -8.10
N LYS A 80 -8.81 14.32 -7.59
CA LYS A 80 -7.49 13.76 -7.88
C LYS A 80 -7.35 12.33 -7.37
N ILE A 81 -7.75 12.08 -6.11
CA ILE A 81 -7.72 10.75 -5.49
C ILE A 81 -8.54 9.75 -6.33
N LEU A 82 -9.76 10.11 -6.70
CA LEU A 82 -10.62 9.24 -7.50
C LEU A 82 -10.06 8.99 -8.90
N ALA A 83 -9.48 10.00 -9.55
CA ALA A 83 -8.84 9.84 -10.85
C ALA A 83 -7.64 8.88 -10.78
N MET A 84 -6.79 9.04 -9.76
CA MET A 84 -5.63 8.16 -9.54
C MET A 84 -6.05 6.74 -9.18
N ALA A 85 -7.04 6.56 -8.30
CA ALA A 85 -7.56 5.24 -7.94
C ALA A 85 -8.14 4.52 -9.17
N LYS A 86 -8.96 5.20 -9.99
CA LYS A 86 -9.47 4.63 -11.24
C LYS A 86 -8.36 4.27 -12.22
N SER A 87 -7.32 5.07 -12.30
CA SER A 87 -6.16 4.77 -13.15
C SER A 87 -5.40 3.54 -12.66
N ALA A 88 -5.16 3.44 -11.34
CA ALA A 88 -4.49 2.29 -10.74
C ALA A 88 -5.27 0.98 -10.94
N ILE A 89 -6.59 1.00 -10.75
CA ILE A 89 -7.46 -0.19 -10.98
C ILE A 89 -7.42 -0.65 -12.44
N ARG A 90 -7.39 0.29 -13.40
CA ARG A 90 -7.32 -0.04 -14.84
C ARG A 90 -5.97 -0.58 -15.28
N HIS A 91 -4.92 -0.21 -14.58
CA HIS A 91 -3.55 -0.57 -14.92
C HIS A 91 -3.07 -1.76 -14.08
N ASN A 92 -3.49 -2.98 -14.48
CA ASN A 92 -2.97 -4.20 -13.87
C ASN A 92 -1.54 -4.48 -14.36
N MET A 93 -0.61 -4.63 -13.41
CA MET A 93 0.82 -4.80 -13.70
C MET A 93 1.28 -6.27 -13.82
N ALA A 94 0.38 -7.24 -13.74
CA ALA A 94 0.75 -8.66 -13.76
C ALA A 94 1.67 -9.05 -14.93
N LYS A 95 1.49 -8.43 -16.12
CA LYS A 95 2.34 -8.65 -17.30
C LYS A 95 3.68 -7.91 -17.25
N ASP A 96 3.80 -6.90 -16.40
CA ASP A 96 4.98 -6.05 -16.28
C ASP A 96 5.91 -6.47 -15.14
N LEU A 97 5.35 -6.95 -14.03
CA LEU A 97 6.11 -7.36 -12.84
C LEU A 97 7.26 -8.34 -13.15
N PRO A 98 7.09 -9.37 -14.04
CA PRO A 98 8.18 -10.28 -14.37
C PRO A 98 9.38 -9.62 -15.10
N LYS A 99 9.23 -8.38 -15.56
CA LYS A 99 10.28 -7.62 -16.25
C LYS A 99 11.02 -6.67 -15.31
N ILE A 100 10.54 -6.49 -14.10
CA ILE A 100 11.14 -5.58 -13.09
C ILE A 100 12.18 -6.36 -12.30
N MET A 101 13.45 -6.16 -12.64
CA MET A 101 14.58 -6.83 -12.00
C MET A 101 15.07 -6.11 -10.74
N THR A 102 14.52 -4.95 -10.44
CA THR A 102 14.89 -4.14 -9.27
C THR A 102 14.68 -4.94 -7.98
N PRO A 103 15.69 -5.04 -7.09
CA PRO A 103 15.54 -5.67 -5.79
C PRO A 103 14.36 -5.09 -5.02
N THR A 104 13.45 -5.93 -4.54
CA THR A 104 12.21 -5.47 -3.93
C THR A 104 11.95 -6.17 -2.59
N ALA A 105 11.79 -5.40 -1.52
CA ALA A 105 11.22 -5.87 -0.27
C ALA A 105 9.69 -5.69 -0.31
N LEU A 106 8.96 -6.76 -0.06
CA LEU A 106 7.52 -6.75 0.15
C LEU A 106 7.27 -6.88 1.64
N ILE A 107 6.78 -5.83 2.31
CA ILE A 107 6.50 -5.85 3.75
C ILE A 107 4.99 -5.73 3.93
N TRP A 108 4.35 -6.78 4.45
CA TRP A 108 2.89 -6.88 4.40
C TRP A 108 2.29 -7.33 5.72
N GLY A 109 1.16 -6.76 6.09
CA GLY A 109 0.36 -7.23 7.21
C GLY A 109 -0.37 -8.54 6.88
N GLU A 110 -0.35 -9.50 7.83
CA GLU A 110 -1.07 -10.78 7.66
C GLU A 110 -2.59 -10.58 7.60
N ASP A 111 -3.11 -9.48 8.14
CA ASP A 111 -4.53 -9.13 8.24
C ASP A 111 -4.93 -7.95 7.34
N ASP A 112 -4.14 -7.65 6.29
CA ASP A 112 -4.45 -6.57 5.35
C ASP A 112 -5.74 -6.87 4.59
N LYS A 113 -6.76 -6.03 4.82
CA LYS A 113 -8.08 -6.13 4.17
C LYS A 113 -8.18 -5.30 2.89
N VAL A 114 -7.25 -4.38 2.66
CA VAL A 114 -7.23 -3.50 1.48
C VAL A 114 -6.55 -4.22 0.32
N THR A 115 -5.33 -4.68 0.55
CA THR A 115 -4.57 -5.54 -0.37
C THR A 115 -4.30 -6.87 0.33
N PRO A 116 -5.21 -7.85 0.19
CA PRO A 116 -5.16 -9.08 0.97
C PRO A 116 -3.86 -9.89 0.81
N PRO A 117 -3.51 -10.76 1.77
CA PRO A 117 -2.27 -11.53 1.77
C PRO A 117 -1.98 -12.34 0.51
N ASN A 118 -3.01 -12.79 -0.20
CA ASN A 118 -2.85 -13.47 -1.49
C ASN A 118 -2.26 -12.55 -2.56
N VAL A 119 -2.52 -11.24 -2.49
CA VAL A 119 -1.94 -10.24 -3.40
C VAL A 119 -0.44 -10.10 -3.15
N ALA A 120 -0.01 -10.06 -1.89
CA ALA A 120 1.41 -10.05 -1.53
C ALA A 120 2.16 -11.28 -2.07
N LYS A 121 1.56 -12.46 -1.94
CA LYS A 121 2.11 -13.72 -2.49
C LYS A 121 2.19 -13.68 -4.01
N GLU A 122 1.22 -13.07 -4.67
CA GLU A 122 1.25 -12.92 -6.12
C GLU A 122 2.32 -11.94 -6.58
N PHE A 123 2.53 -10.81 -5.86
CA PHE A 123 3.66 -9.92 -6.09
C PHE A 123 4.99 -10.67 -5.97
N ASP A 124 5.17 -11.44 -4.90
CA ASP A 124 6.41 -12.21 -4.66
C ASP A 124 6.66 -13.27 -5.72
N LYS A 125 5.60 -13.89 -6.22
CA LYS A 125 5.68 -14.85 -7.33
C LYS A 125 6.06 -14.20 -8.66
N LEU A 126 5.57 -12.99 -8.94
CA LEU A 126 5.73 -12.32 -10.23
C LEU A 126 6.99 -11.46 -10.30
N LEU A 127 7.49 -10.92 -9.19
CA LEU A 127 8.72 -10.13 -9.15
C LEU A 127 9.94 -11.04 -9.01
N PRO A 128 10.85 -11.08 -10.01
CA PRO A 128 11.98 -12.04 -10.03
C PRO A 128 12.97 -11.86 -8.88
N ASN A 129 13.09 -10.65 -8.33
CA ASN A 129 14.06 -10.32 -7.30
C ASN A 129 13.36 -9.70 -6.07
N SER A 130 12.33 -10.37 -5.58
CA SER A 130 11.59 -9.95 -4.38
C SER A 130 11.93 -10.79 -3.16
N LYS A 131 11.59 -10.25 -1.99
CA LYS A 131 11.60 -10.94 -0.72
C LYS A 131 10.40 -10.48 0.10
N LEU A 132 9.53 -11.41 0.47
CA LEU A 132 8.31 -11.14 1.22
C LEU A 132 8.55 -11.31 2.72
N TYR A 133 8.15 -10.29 3.48
CA TYR A 133 8.18 -10.24 4.93
C TYR A 133 6.76 -10.01 5.46
N TRP A 134 6.35 -10.83 6.41
CA TRP A 134 5.06 -10.73 7.06
C TRP A 134 5.17 -10.04 8.41
N ILE A 135 4.22 -9.16 8.71
CA ILE A 135 4.02 -8.59 10.04
C ILE A 135 2.69 -9.10 10.58
N LYS A 136 2.75 -9.78 11.73
CA LYS A 136 1.58 -10.40 12.37
C LYS A 136 0.70 -9.35 13.04
N LYS A 137 -0.62 -9.64 13.12
CA LYS A 137 -1.60 -8.73 13.72
C LYS A 137 -1.48 -7.32 13.17
N CYS A 138 -1.36 -7.22 11.87
CA CYS A 138 -1.11 -5.99 11.13
C CYS A 138 -2.03 -5.91 9.92
N GLY A 139 -2.63 -4.76 9.71
CA GLY A 139 -3.45 -4.45 8.55
C GLY A 139 -2.62 -3.85 7.40
N HIS A 140 -3.16 -2.81 6.78
CA HIS A 140 -2.61 -2.23 5.55
C HIS A 140 -1.40 -1.31 5.75
N ALA A 141 -1.18 -0.83 6.96
CA ALA A 141 -0.15 0.18 7.24
C ALA A 141 0.88 -0.29 8.28
N PRO A 142 1.73 -1.27 7.95
CA PRO A 142 2.70 -1.84 8.88
C PRO A 142 3.65 -0.80 9.50
N MET A 143 3.99 0.27 8.78
CA MET A 143 4.80 1.36 9.29
C MET A 143 4.11 2.19 10.39
N MET A 144 2.79 2.14 10.47
CA MET A 144 2.00 2.83 11.50
C MET A 144 1.64 1.90 12.66
N GLU A 145 1.32 0.64 12.37
CA GLU A 145 0.88 -0.33 13.36
C GLU A 145 2.05 -0.95 14.14
N HIS A 146 3.15 -1.25 13.46
CA HIS A 146 4.33 -1.91 14.02
C HIS A 146 5.63 -1.23 13.55
N PRO A 147 5.85 0.07 13.88
CA PRO A 147 6.97 0.86 13.35
C PRO A 147 8.34 0.26 13.67
N ASP A 148 8.52 -0.30 14.85
CA ASP A 148 9.79 -0.90 15.26
C ASP A 148 10.12 -2.16 14.43
N GLU A 149 9.16 -3.07 14.30
CA GLU A 149 9.32 -4.29 13.50
C GLU A 149 9.52 -3.94 12.02
N PHE A 150 8.72 -3.02 11.51
CA PHE A 150 8.86 -2.51 10.14
C PHE A 150 10.27 -1.97 9.89
N ASN A 151 10.78 -1.11 10.78
CA ASN A 151 12.11 -0.53 10.68
C ASN A 151 13.23 -1.57 10.77
N ILE A 152 13.08 -2.59 11.62
CA ILE A 152 14.03 -3.71 11.70
C ILE A 152 14.11 -4.46 10.36
N VAL A 153 12.95 -4.78 9.78
CA VAL A 153 12.88 -5.46 8.48
C VAL A 153 13.53 -4.63 7.38
N VAL A 154 13.20 -3.34 7.31
CA VAL A 154 13.78 -2.41 6.31
C VAL A 154 15.30 -2.35 6.46
N LYS A 155 15.82 -2.09 7.66
CA LYS A 155 17.27 -2.02 7.92
C LYS A 155 17.98 -3.32 7.55
N LYS A 156 17.42 -4.46 7.92
CA LYS A 156 17.95 -5.79 7.57
C LYS A 156 18.03 -5.96 6.06
N TRP A 157 16.96 -5.64 5.34
CA TRP A 157 16.93 -5.77 3.89
C TRP A 157 17.94 -4.86 3.19
N PHE A 158 18.09 -3.60 3.65
CA PHE A 158 19.11 -2.67 3.12
C PHE A 158 20.52 -3.23 3.31
N SER A 159 20.84 -3.77 4.50
CA SER A 159 22.14 -4.37 4.79
C SER A 159 22.42 -5.60 3.92
N GLU A 160 21.40 -6.45 3.65
CA GLU A 160 21.53 -7.63 2.78
C GLU A 160 21.81 -7.25 1.31
N LYS A 161 21.39 -6.09 0.87
CA LYS A 161 21.53 -5.62 -0.53
C LYS A 161 22.75 -4.71 -0.73
N ASN A 162 23.47 -4.32 0.32
CA ASN A 162 24.63 -3.43 0.27
C ASN A 162 24.33 -2.07 -0.42
N PHE A 163 23.16 -1.49 -0.09
CA PHE A 163 22.77 -0.16 -0.59
C PHE A 163 23.47 0.98 0.18
#